data_d7456cd38d7545fab2ff41d1eac86f4c
#
_entry.id   d7456cd38d7545fab2ff41d1eac86f4c
#
_cell.length_a   1.000
_cell.length_b   1.000
_cell.length_c   1.000
_cell.angle_alpha   90.00
_cell.angle_beta   90.00
_cell.angle_gamma   90.00
#
_symmetry.space_group_name_H-M   'P 1'
#
loop_
_entity.id
_entity.type
_entity.pdbx_description
1 polymer ?
#
loop_
_entity_poly.entity_id
_entity_poly.type
_entity_poly.pdbx_seq_one_letter_code
_entity_poly.pdbx_strand_id
1 'polypeptide(L)'
;MRKLYLSAFTMCTILTLSAQEVIWQKDIKSNTQDFLSQVITTIDGQYLITGSSIQSKKLSTDNKQNNGYDLHLVKLNQQGEEVWEKFFVGSNHDFLSATVSTQDGGFLVASTSYSCKSLDKKDDSKGGSDFWLIRLNEFGDELWQKTLGSSSDEEARSVIQTTDLGFFVAGNVQNSAKGYGSKDVLIIKLDKNGKELSQSILGGKGLDEVEKMIPTKDGGALLGIYSRSGMGGSKKTENFGEGDYWIIKLNKEGKVEWEKNFGGKGDDHLRTLVLTSEGFLIGGESRSERSGNKTVGIEEGTDLWLISFNDRGDEIWQKSYNFKNRDVLMGMSVLHSSDDKTSKGILLGGYTQAEGRIQTDDETFWMLYLDQNGNEQWRKHVKGESSKKEERLSDIKLNRDGSIILAGTSAEELGKENWKIIKLGDKQIDQLIVKQDIKIYPNPVSDYAYVEIGFDFKEADISLYDMSGRQLQSLKTRNNVTKINTQNLIQGAYLITIKTDTNKTANAKLIKK
;
A
#
# COMPACT_ATOMS: atom_id res chain seq x y z
N MET A 1 17.91 62.45 39.87
CA MET A 1 17.33 61.13 40.04
C MET A 1 16.85 60.62 38.67
N ARG A 2 17.67 59.79 38.02
CA ARG A 2 17.33 59.17 36.73
C ARG A 2 16.73 57.80 37.02
N LYS A 3 15.47 57.59 36.62
CA LYS A 3 14.83 56.29 36.68
C LYS A 3 15.26 55.44 35.48
N LEU A 4 15.99 54.33 35.75
CA LEU A 4 16.27 53.28 34.78
C LEU A 4 14.97 52.46 34.63
N TYR A 5 14.43 52.38 33.42
CA TYR A 5 13.45 51.36 33.04
C TYR A 5 14.19 50.14 32.51
N LEU A 6 14.15 49.08 33.29
CA LEU A 6 14.57 47.73 32.82
C LEU A 6 13.40 47.15 32.03
N SER A 7 13.51 47.14 30.72
CA SER A 7 12.58 46.40 29.89
C SER A 7 13.08 44.94 29.80
N ALA A 8 12.36 44.03 30.47
CA ALA A 8 12.56 42.61 30.33
C ALA A 8 12.05 42.17 28.95
N PHE A 9 12.97 41.95 28.02
CA PHE A 9 12.66 41.30 26.75
C PHE A 9 12.47 39.82 27.01
N THR A 10 11.22 39.37 27.17
CA THR A 10 10.88 37.95 27.22
C THR A 10 10.97 37.41 25.80
N MET A 11 12.09 36.80 25.49
CA MET A 11 12.32 36.08 24.25
C MET A 11 11.52 34.77 24.33
N CYS A 12 10.26 34.79 23.86
CA CYS A 12 9.51 33.58 23.56
C CYS A 12 10.21 32.87 22.39
N THR A 13 11.13 32.00 22.70
CA THR A 13 11.57 30.99 21.74
C THR A 13 10.43 30.03 21.53
N ILE A 14 9.67 30.23 20.45
CA ILE A 14 8.79 29.22 19.90
C ILE A 14 9.69 28.11 19.40
N LEU A 15 9.95 27.12 20.26
CA LEU A 15 10.47 25.83 19.85
C LEU A 15 9.36 25.17 19.00
N THR A 16 9.40 25.36 17.70
CA THR A 16 8.72 24.47 16.78
C THR A 16 9.40 23.13 16.89
N LEU A 17 8.94 22.31 17.82
CA LEU A 17 9.30 20.89 17.88
C LEU A 17 8.70 20.25 16.62
N SER A 18 9.49 20.17 15.56
CA SER A 18 9.19 19.26 14.44
C SER A 18 9.17 17.85 15.03
N ALA A 19 7.99 17.26 15.18
CA ALA A 19 7.87 15.90 15.71
C ALA A 19 8.45 14.86 14.74
N GLN A 20 8.67 15.25 13.48
CA GLN A 20 9.16 14.39 12.41
C GLN A 20 10.56 14.80 11.98
N GLU A 21 11.38 13.78 11.72
CA GLU A 21 12.75 13.93 11.24
C GLU A 21 12.91 13.10 9.97
N VAL A 22 13.52 13.67 8.93
CA VAL A 22 13.86 12.93 7.71
C VAL A 22 15.02 12.00 8.05
N ILE A 23 14.77 10.68 8.02
CA ILE A 23 15.80 9.65 8.23
C ILE A 23 16.64 9.53 6.95
N TRP A 24 15.98 9.42 5.80
CA TRP A 24 16.61 9.44 4.49
C TRP A 24 15.60 9.82 3.40
N GLN A 25 16.13 10.29 2.28
CA GLN A 25 15.38 10.57 1.05
C GLN A 25 16.10 9.94 -0.13
N LYS A 26 15.33 9.43 -1.08
CA LYS A 26 15.82 8.87 -2.35
C LYS A 26 15.00 9.43 -3.51
N ASP A 27 15.71 9.96 -4.50
CA ASP A 27 15.14 10.32 -5.79
C ASP A 27 15.54 9.26 -6.82
N ILE A 28 14.55 8.67 -7.50
CA ILE A 28 14.75 7.77 -8.63
C ILE A 28 14.43 8.59 -9.86
N LYS A 29 15.49 8.93 -10.60
CA LYS A 29 15.40 9.85 -11.73
C LYS A 29 15.27 9.10 -13.04
N SER A 30 14.26 9.44 -13.82
CA SER A 30 14.21 9.18 -15.24
C SER A 30 14.22 10.52 -16.00
N ASN A 31 14.36 10.49 -17.30
CA ASN A 31 14.24 11.69 -18.15
C ASN A 31 12.88 11.70 -18.87
N THR A 32 11.92 10.95 -18.36
CA THR A 32 10.62 10.70 -18.97
C THR A 32 9.51 10.89 -17.93
N GLN A 33 8.27 10.87 -18.39
CA GLN A 33 7.12 10.85 -17.50
C GLN A 33 7.01 9.48 -16.84
N ASP A 34 7.03 9.47 -15.52
CA ASP A 34 6.96 8.24 -14.72
C ASP A 34 5.74 8.28 -13.80
N PHE A 35 5.08 7.14 -13.67
CA PHE A 35 3.96 6.95 -12.74
C PHE A 35 4.39 6.05 -11.61
N LEU A 36 4.46 6.58 -10.39
CA LEU A 36 4.62 5.77 -9.19
C LEU A 36 3.26 5.25 -8.76
N SER A 37 3.12 3.93 -8.63
CA SER A 37 1.86 3.30 -8.26
C SER A 37 1.79 2.99 -6.78
N GLN A 38 2.86 2.43 -6.19
CA GLN A 38 2.80 1.93 -4.81
C GLN A 38 4.18 1.79 -4.18
N VAL A 39 4.24 1.93 -2.85
CA VAL A 39 5.35 1.45 -2.03
C VAL A 39 4.90 0.28 -1.16
N ILE A 40 5.71 -0.77 -1.08
CA ILE A 40 5.43 -1.97 -0.29
C ILE A 40 6.56 -2.16 0.70
N THR A 41 6.23 -2.31 1.98
CA THR A 41 7.17 -2.81 2.96
C THR A 41 7.23 -4.33 2.84
N THR A 42 8.41 -4.84 2.54
CA THR A 42 8.65 -6.27 2.38
C THR A 42 8.71 -6.97 3.73
N ILE A 43 8.61 -8.30 3.73
CA ILE A 43 8.60 -9.09 4.97
C ILE A 43 9.92 -8.94 5.76
N ASP A 44 11.02 -8.65 5.07
CA ASP A 44 12.35 -8.38 5.65
C ASP A 44 12.58 -6.89 6.00
N GLY A 45 11.51 -6.08 6.00
CA GLY A 45 11.56 -4.67 6.38
C GLY A 45 12.24 -3.75 5.36
N GLN A 46 12.46 -4.21 4.13
CA GLN A 46 12.93 -3.42 3.01
C GLN A 46 11.75 -2.79 2.26
N TYR A 47 12.00 -2.07 1.18
CA TYR A 47 10.97 -1.37 0.43
C TYR A 47 11.02 -1.76 -1.04
N LEU A 48 9.86 -2.10 -1.61
CA LEU A 48 9.69 -2.24 -3.05
C LEU A 48 8.84 -1.07 -3.56
N ILE A 49 9.43 -0.27 -4.43
CA ILE A 49 8.79 0.85 -5.11
C ILE A 49 8.38 0.35 -6.49
N THR A 50 7.14 0.56 -6.86
CA THR A 50 6.60 0.05 -8.11
C THR A 50 5.83 1.10 -8.88
N GLY A 51 5.92 1.05 -10.20
CA GLY A 51 5.27 1.98 -11.09
C GLY A 51 5.51 1.66 -12.55
N SER A 52 5.35 2.67 -13.40
CA SER A 52 5.54 2.56 -14.85
C SER A 52 6.38 3.71 -15.36
N SER A 53 7.32 3.42 -16.25
CA SER A 53 8.20 4.40 -16.85
C SER A 53 8.46 4.11 -18.34
N ILE A 54 8.84 5.13 -19.09
CA ILE A 54 9.20 4.99 -20.49
C ILE A 54 10.70 4.68 -20.60
N GLN A 55 11.06 3.53 -21.17
CA GLN A 55 12.44 3.12 -21.37
C GLN A 55 12.94 3.56 -22.75
N SER A 56 13.59 4.73 -22.82
CA SER A 56 14.00 5.31 -24.11
C SER A 56 15.29 4.75 -24.74
N LYS A 57 16.08 3.89 -24.07
CA LYS A 57 17.46 3.62 -24.52
C LYS A 57 18.04 2.21 -24.41
N LYS A 58 17.40 1.22 -23.78
CA LYS A 58 18.08 -0.08 -23.54
C LYS A 58 17.71 -1.23 -24.48
N LEU A 59 16.79 -1.07 -25.41
CA LEU A 59 16.28 -2.18 -26.23
C LEU A 59 16.58 -2.10 -27.73
N SER A 60 17.58 -1.34 -28.15
CA SER A 60 17.91 -1.17 -29.58
C SER A 60 18.85 -2.21 -30.16
N THR A 61 18.79 -3.48 -29.76
CA THR A 61 19.52 -4.53 -30.51
C THR A 61 18.76 -5.00 -31.75
N ASP A 62 17.44 -4.77 -31.85
CA ASP A 62 16.62 -5.28 -32.96
C ASP A 62 15.66 -4.26 -33.62
N ASN A 63 15.97 -2.96 -33.67
CA ASN A 63 15.15 -1.93 -34.35
C ASN A 63 13.64 -1.89 -33.96
N LYS A 64 13.24 -2.51 -32.87
CA LYS A 64 11.90 -2.41 -32.31
C LYS A 64 11.90 -1.36 -31.21
N GLN A 65 11.53 -0.11 -31.56
CA GLN A 65 11.27 0.92 -30.57
C GLN A 65 10.01 0.54 -29.79
N ASN A 66 10.18 0.28 -28.49
CA ASN A 66 9.05 0.39 -27.57
C ASN A 66 8.89 1.86 -27.23
N ASN A 67 7.74 2.43 -27.55
CA ASN A 67 7.37 3.81 -27.23
C ASN A 67 6.32 3.86 -26.10
N GLY A 68 6.09 2.74 -25.41
CA GLY A 68 5.09 2.59 -24.37
C GLY A 68 5.68 2.78 -22.96
N TYR A 69 4.78 2.78 -21.99
CA TYR A 69 5.13 2.62 -20.58
C TYR A 69 5.40 1.15 -20.28
N ASP A 70 6.42 0.90 -19.49
CA ASP A 70 6.84 -0.42 -19.04
C ASP A 70 6.76 -0.51 -17.52
N LEU A 71 6.65 -1.72 -16.99
CA LEU A 71 6.66 -1.94 -15.56
C LEU A 71 8.05 -1.68 -14.99
N HIS A 72 8.13 -0.85 -13.97
CA HIS A 72 9.37 -0.45 -13.32
C HIS A 72 9.29 -0.76 -11.82
N LEU A 73 10.27 -1.51 -11.32
CA LEU A 73 10.38 -1.95 -9.94
C LEU A 73 11.75 -1.64 -9.39
N VAL A 74 11.81 -1.01 -8.22
CA VAL A 74 13.06 -0.70 -7.52
C VAL A 74 12.97 -1.19 -6.08
N LYS A 75 13.85 -2.09 -5.67
CA LYS A 75 13.96 -2.53 -4.29
C LYS A 75 15.03 -1.74 -3.56
N LEU A 76 14.66 -1.15 -2.43
CA LEU A 76 15.54 -0.41 -1.55
C LEU A 76 15.70 -1.15 -0.22
N ASN A 77 16.90 -1.12 0.36
CA ASN A 77 17.12 -1.61 1.72
C ASN A 77 16.55 -0.62 2.77
N GLN A 78 16.70 -0.95 4.05
CA GLN A 78 16.17 -0.12 5.15
C GLN A 78 16.84 1.26 5.23
N GLN A 79 18.04 1.41 4.65
CA GLN A 79 18.82 2.65 4.57
C GLN A 79 18.51 3.50 3.33
N GLY A 80 17.60 3.03 2.46
CA GLY A 80 17.24 3.70 1.20
C GLY A 80 18.23 3.45 0.06
N GLU A 81 19.16 2.50 0.21
CA GLU A 81 20.09 2.11 -0.84
C GLU A 81 19.43 1.08 -1.77
N GLU A 82 19.72 1.18 -3.05
CA GLU A 82 19.18 0.27 -4.06
C GLU A 82 19.78 -1.13 -3.92
N VAL A 83 18.89 -2.13 -3.84
CA VAL A 83 19.24 -3.55 -3.83
C VAL A 83 19.20 -4.12 -5.24
N TRP A 84 18.14 -3.83 -5.96
CA TRP A 84 17.97 -4.17 -7.37
C TRP A 84 16.91 -3.28 -8.04
N GLU A 85 17.04 -3.15 -9.36
CA GLU A 85 16.10 -2.49 -10.25
C GLU A 85 15.71 -3.45 -11.37
N LYS A 86 14.43 -3.53 -11.72
CA LYS A 86 13.90 -4.41 -12.77
C LYS A 86 12.87 -3.69 -13.62
N PHE A 87 12.88 -4.03 -14.91
CA PHE A 87 11.87 -3.63 -15.86
C PHE A 87 11.26 -4.87 -16.50
N PHE A 88 9.94 -4.81 -16.77
CA PHE A 88 9.26 -5.79 -17.60
C PHE A 88 8.60 -5.04 -18.74
N VAL A 89 9.00 -5.40 -19.93
CA VAL A 89 8.80 -4.60 -21.14
C VAL A 89 7.90 -5.34 -22.12
N GLY A 90 6.87 -4.67 -22.62
CA GLY A 90 6.03 -5.14 -23.69
C GLY A 90 6.24 -4.34 -24.99
N SER A 91 5.38 -4.54 -25.98
CA SER A 91 5.43 -3.82 -27.27
C SER A 91 4.61 -2.54 -27.29
N ASN A 92 3.83 -2.29 -26.24
CA ASN A 92 2.89 -1.17 -26.12
C ASN A 92 2.88 -0.69 -24.65
N HIS A 93 1.87 0.05 -24.24
CA HIS A 93 1.73 0.52 -22.87
C HIS A 93 1.40 -0.63 -21.92
N ASP A 94 2.18 -0.71 -20.84
CA ASP A 94 1.98 -1.61 -19.73
C ASP A 94 2.00 -0.80 -18.43
N PHE A 95 0.84 -0.69 -17.76
CA PHE A 95 0.69 0.12 -16.54
C PHE A 95 0.66 -0.77 -15.30
N LEU A 96 1.65 -0.60 -14.42
CA LEU A 96 1.67 -1.29 -13.15
C LEU A 96 0.56 -0.72 -12.25
N SER A 97 -0.34 -1.58 -11.79
CA SER A 97 -1.51 -1.18 -10.99
C SER A 97 -1.34 -1.50 -9.51
N ALA A 98 -0.89 -2.72 -9.20
CA ALA A 98 -0.73 -3.16 -7.81
C ALA A 98 0.36 -4.23 -7.67
N THR A 99 0.93 -4.30 -6.48
CA THR A 99 1.89 -5.34 -6.11
C THR A 99 1.62 -5.80 -4.69
N VAL A 100 1.78 -7.09 -4.43
CA VAL A 100 1.71 -7.66 -3.09
C VAL A 100 2.98 -8.44 -2.79
N SER A 101 3.52 -8.25 -1.56
CA SER A 101 4.57 -9.13 -1.03
C SER A 101 3.98 -10.48 -0.65
N THR A 102 4.72 -11.55 -0.88
CA THR A 102 4.27 -12.91 -0.60
C THR A 102 5.01 -13.50 0.59
N GLN A 103 4.40 -14.50 1.22
CA GLN A 103 4.93 -15.11 2.46
C GLN A 103 6.31 -15.74 2.30
N ASP A 104 6.71 -16.12 1.09
CA ASP A 104 8.04 -16.62 0.76
C ASP A 104 9.09 -15.53 0.51
N GLY A 105 8.70 -14.25 0.66
CA GLY A 105 9.56 -13.08 0.49
C GLY A 105 9.59 -12.52 -0.93
N GLY A 106 8.89 -13.12 -1.88
CA GLY A 106 8.76 -12.63 -3.25
C GLY A 106 7.57 -11.68 -3.44
N PHE A 107 7.12 -11.53 -4.70
CA PHE A 107 6.09 -10.55 -5.07
C PHE A 107 5.16 -11.10 -6.15
N LEU A 108 3.91 -10.68 -6.14
CA LEU A 108 3.04 -10.75 -7.31
C LEU A 108 2.71 -9.33 -7.77
N VAL A 109 3.06 -9.04 -9.01
CA VAL A 109 2.77 -7.78 -9.70
C VAL A 109 1.53 -7.96 -10.56
N ALA A 110 0.61 -7.02 -10.51
CA ALA A 110 -0.56 -6.94 -11.36
C ALA A 110 -0.53 -5.64 -12.17
N SER A 111 -0.66 -5.75 -13.46
CA SER A 111 -0.63 -4.63 -14.40
C SER A 111 -1.73 -4.73 -15.44
N THR A 112 -2.07 -3.59 -16.03
CA THR A 112 -2.91 -3.46 -17.22
C THR A 112 -2.01 -3.40 -18.42
N SER A 113 -2.12 -4.36 -19.34
CA SER A 113 -1.23 -4.49 -20.50
C SER A 113 -2.00 -4.37 -21.82
N TYR A 114 -1.52 -3.48 -22.68
CA TYR A 114 -1.95 -3.32 -24.08
C TYR A 114 -1.02 -4.05 -25.06
N SER A 115 -0.03 -4.77 -24.54
CA SER A 115 0.97 -5.46 -25.33
C SER A 115 0.50 -6.85 -25.75
N CYS A 116 0.77 -7.22 -27.01
CA CYS A 116 0.78 -8.62 -27.44
C CYS A 116 2.02 -9.35 -26.91
N LYS A 117 2.11 -10.64 -27.18
CA LYS A 117 3.32 -11.44 -26.91
C LYS A 117 4.54 -10.81 -27.57
N SER A 118 5.45 -10.29 -26.76
CA SER A 118 6.64 -9.57 -27.23
C SER A 118 7.58 -9.27 -26.07
N LEU A 119 8.88 -9.20 -26.32
CA LEU A 119 9.90 -8.85 -25.34
C LEU A 119 9.77 -9.72 -24.08
N ASP A 120 9.45 -9.14 -22.91
CA ASP A 120 9.30 -9.90 -21.67
C ASP A 120 7.93 -10.56 -21.52
N LYS A 121 6.90 -10.10 -22.26
CA LYS A 121 5.54 -10.66 -22.19
C LYS A 121 5.44 -11.95 -23.00
N LYS A 122 5.12 -13.06 -22.32
CA LYS A 122 5.13 -14.42 -22.90
C LYS A 122 3.81 -14.86 -23.53
N ASP A 123 2.70 -14.25 -23.12
CA ASP A 123 1.35 -14.58 -23.59
C ASP A 123 0.80 -13.44 -24.48
N ASP A 124 0.00 -13.81 -25.49
CA ASP A 124 -0.72 -12.84 -26.31
C ASP A 124 -1.84 -12.14 -25.53
N SER A 125 -2.19 -10.93 -26.00
CA SER A 125 -3.40 -10.24 -25.58
C SER A 125 -4.64 -11.03 -25.98
N LYS A 126 -5.70 -10.92 -25.18
CA LYS A 126 -7.01 -11.53 -25.43
C LYS A 126 -8.06 -10.51 -25.90
N GLY A 127 -7.84 -9.24 -25.54
CA GLY A 127 -8.69 -8.10 -25.88
C GLY A 127 -7.88 -6.86 -26.24
N GLY A 128 -8.41 -5.68 -25.93
CA GLY A 128 -7.69 -4.42 -26.07
C GLY A 128 -6.66 -4.23 -24.97
N SER A 129 -7.08 -4.42 -23.72
CA SER A 129 -6.19 -4.50 -22.55
C SER A 129 -6.52 -5.71 -21.70
N ASP A 130 -5.51 -6.28 -21.05
CA ASP A 130 -5.63 -7.47 -20.20
C ASP A 130 -4.87 -7.30 -18.89
N PHE A 131 -5.17 -8.12 -17.88
CA PHE A 131 -4.32 -8.26 -16.71
C PHE A 131 -3.05 -9.01 -17.09
N TRP A 132 -1.90 -8.40 -16.90
CA TRP A 132 -0.61 -9.06 -16.97
C TRP A 132 -0.06 -9.23 -15.56
N LEU A 133 0.02 -10.48 -15.12
CA LEU A 133 0.49 -10.87 -13.80
C LEU A 133 1.89 -11.43 -13.89
N ILE A 134 2.80 -10.98 -13.01
CA ILE A 134 4.18 -11.46 -12.94
C ILE A 134 4.51 -11.83 -11.50
N ARG A 135 4.82 -13.10 -11.28
CA ARG A 135 5.26 -13.63 -10.00
C ARG A 135 6.78 -13.59 -9.93
N LEU A 136 7.31 -12.94 -8.91
CA LEU A 136 8.75 -12.75 -8.71
C LEU A 136 9.21 -13.41 -7.40
N ASN A 137 10.46 -13.88 -7.38
CA ASN A 137 11.15 -14.21 -6.14
C ASN A 137 11.62 -12.94 -5.40
N GLU A 138 12.31 -13.09 -4.27
CA GLU A 138 12.82 -11.98 -3.46
C GLU A 138 13.91 -11.14 -4.16
N PHE A 139 14.56 -11.72 -5.19
CA PHE A 139 15.60 -11.08 -6.00
C PHE A 139 15.05 -10.38 -7.25
N GLY A 140 13.73 -10.39 -7.44
CA GLY A 140 13.07 -9.82 -8.61
C GLY A 140 13.15 -10.71 -9.86
N ASP A 141 13.53 -11.99 -9.73
CA ASP A 141 13.54 -12.92 -10.86
C ASP A 141 12.16 -13.53 -11.06
N GLU A 142 11.75 -13.65 -12.30
CA GLU A 142 10.45 -14.19 -12.67
C GLU A 142 10.34 -15.68 -12.34
N LEU A 143 9.26 -16.03 -11.62
CA LEU A 143 8.88 -17.43 -11.38
C LEU A 143 7.84 -17.89 -12.39
N TRP A 144 6.85 -17.07 -12.67
CA TRP A 144 5.83 -17.27 -13.70
C TRP A 144 5.16 -15.96 -14.07
N GLN A 145 4.54 -15.92 -15.25
CA GLN A 145 3.65 -14.83 -15.65
C GLN A 145 2.39 -15.37 -16.30
N LYS A 146 1.31 -14.57 -16.32
CA LYS A 146 0.01 -14.90 -16.90
C LYS A 146 -0.64 -13.66 -17.51
N THR A 147 -1.29 -13.84 -18.66
CA THR A 147 -2.24 -12.86 -19.21
C THR A 147 -3.65 -13.37 -18.97
N LEU A 148 -4.44 -12.61 -18.19
CA LEU A 148 -5.83 -12.94 -17.86
C LEU A 148 -6.73 -11.82 -18.36
N GLY A 149 -7.78 -12.21 -19.09
CA GLY A 149 -8.73 -11.27 -19.70
C GLY A 149 -9.67 -11.97 -20.67
N SER A 150 -10.38 -11.18 -21.43
CA SER A 150 -11.37 -11.61 -22.41
C SER A 150 -11.20 -10.84 -23.72
N SER A 151 -12.22 -10.83 -24.58
CA SER A 151 -12.25 -9.93 -25.76
C SER A 151 -12.64 -8.49 -25.42
N SER A 152 -12.89 -8.19 -24.14
CA SER A 152 -13.18 -6.85 -23.63
C SER A 152 -11.87 -6.14 -23.20
N ASP A 153 -12.01 -4.97 -22.59
CA ASP A 153 -10.91 -4.25 -21.99
C ASP A 153 -10.92 -4.49 -20.48
N GLU A 154 -9.84 -5.03 -19.94
CA GLU A 154 -9.67 -5.27 -18.52
C GLU A 154 -8.56 -4.39 -17.95
N GLU A 155 -8.82 -3.78 -16.79
CA GLU A 155 -7.89 -2.94 -16.04
C GLU A 155 -7.61 -3.57 -14.67
N ALA A 156 -6.37 -3.99 -14.39
CA ALA A 156 -5.97 -4.44 -13.07
C ALA A 156 -5.98 -3.28 -12.07
N ARG A 157 -6.41 -3.54 -10.82
CA ARG A 157 -6.49 -2.52 -9.77
C ARG A 157 -5.91 -2.96 -8.45
N SER A 158 -6.09 -4.21 -8.06
CA SER A 158 -5.65 -4.69 -6.76
C SER A 158 -5.32 -6.18 -6.79
N VAL A 159 -4.33 -6.58 -5.99
CA VAL A 159 -3.92 -7.97 -5.80
C VAL A 159 -3.60 -8.24 -4.34
N ILE A 160 -4.02 -9.40 -3.85
CA ILE A 160 -3.69 -9.86 -2.50
C ILE A 160 -3.28 -11.33 -2.54
N GLN A 161 -2.43 -11.74 -1.57
CA GLN A 161 -2.18 -13.15 -1.31
C GLN A 161 -3.17 -13.68 -0.26
N THR A 162 -3.72 -14.86 -0.52
CA THR A 162 -4.65 -15.54 0.39
C THR A 162 -3.93 -16.47 1.36
N THR A 163 -4.62 -16.93 2.41
CA THR A 163 -4.04 -17.80 3.45
C THR A 163 -3.63 -19.19 2.93
N ASP A 164 -4.19 -19.63 1.81
CA ASP A 164 -3.82 -20.84 1.07
C ASP A 164 -2.64 -20.63 0.09
N LEU A 165 -1.95 -19.50 0.20
CA LEU A 165 -0.84 -19.05 -0.65
C LEU A 165 -1.25 -18.74 -2.11
N GLY A 166 -2.52 -18.84 -2.45
CA GLY A 166 -3.08 -18.37 -3.71
C GLY A 166 -3.25 -16.86 -3.74
N PHE A 167 -4.02 -16.37 -4.70
CA PHE A 167 -4.21 -14.94 -4.89
C PHE A 167 -5.65 -14.62 -5.25
N PHE A 168 -6.12 -13.45 -4.83
CA PHE A 168 -7.19 -12.74 -5.48
C PHE A 168 -6.61 -11.58 -6.27
N VAL A 169 -7.06 -11.44 -7.52
CA VAL A 169 -6.79 -10.29 -8.38
C VAL A 169 -8.13 -9.63 -8.69
N ALA A 170 -8.22 -8.34 -8.47
CA ALA A 170 -9.41 -7.55 -8.76
C ALA A 170 -9.07 -6.38 -9.70
N GLY A 171 -10.00 -6.07 -10.55
CA GLY A 171 -9.91 -4.95 -11.48
C GLY A 171 -11.25 -4.69 -12.13
N ASN A 172 -11.23 -3.95 -13.20
CA ASN A 172 -12.43 -3.55 -13.92
C ASN A 172 -12.48 -4.23 -15.28
N VAL A 173 -13.67 -4.53 -15.77
CA VAL A 173 -13.92 -4.95 -17.15
C VAL A 173 -14.91 -3.99 -17.79
N GLN A 174 -14.61 -3.52 -18.99
CA GLN A 174 -15.42 -2.56 -19.72
C GLN A 174 -16.15 -3.24 -20.88
N ASN A 175 -17.44 -2.92 -21.06
CA ASN A 175 -18.26 -3.40 -22.16
C ASN A 175 -18.27 -4.93 -22.31
N SER A 176 -18.21 -5.67 -21.21
CA SER A 176 -18.23 -7.13 -21.22
C SER A 176 -19.61 -7.66 -21.57
N ALA A 177 -19.67 -8.63 -22.48
CA ALA A 177 -20.92 -9.35 -22.79
C ALA A 177 -21.51 -10.11 -21.57
N LYS A 178 -20.69 -10.35 -20.54
CA LYS A 178 -21.10 -10.96 -19.26
C LYS A 178 -21.31 -9.94 -18.14
N GLY A 179 -21.06 -8.67 -18.41
CA GLY A 179 -21.22 -7.56 -17.47
C GLY A 179 -22.66 -7.10 -17.34
N TYR A 180 -22.85 -6.09 -16.51
CA TYR A 180 -24.16 -5.52 -16.18
C TYR A 180 -24.28 -4.06 -16.62
N GLY A 181 -23.17 -3.34 -16.68
CA GLY A 181 -23.12 -1.90 -16.98
C GLY A 181 -22.01 -1.50 -17.93
N SER A 182 -21.63 -0.24 -17.86
CA SER A 182 -20.56 0.31 -18.70
C SER A 182 -19.18 -0.18 -18.27
N LYS A 183 -18.98 -0.33 -16.96
CA LYS A 183 -17.78 -0.87 -16.34
C LYS A 183 -18.18 -1.65 -15.10
N ASP A 184 -17.68 -2.85 -14.95
CA ASP A 184 -17.98 -3.76 -13.86
C ASP A 184 -16.70 -4.26 -13.18
N VAL A 185 -16.82 -4.72 -11.96
CA VAL A 185 -15.71 -5.30 -11.18
C VAL A 185 -15.46 -6.74 -11.61
N LEU A 186 -14.24 -7.04 -12.02
CA LEU A 186 -13.75 -8.38 -12.32
C LEU A 186 -12.90 -8.91 -11.17
N ILE A 187 -13.23 -10.10 -10.66
CA ILE A 187 -12.50 -10.79 -9.60
C ILE A 187 -12.06 -12.14 -10.10
N ILE A 188 -10.77 -12.44 -9.97
CA ILE A 188 -10.16 -13.72 -10.36
C ILE A 188 -9.46 -14.31 -9.15
N LYS A 189 -9.77 -15.56 -8.80
CA LYS A 189 -9.03 -16.33 -7.82
C LYS A 189 -8.04 -17.27 -8.49
N LEU A 190 -6.79 -17.23 -8.03
CA LEU A 190 -5.69 -18.07 -8.52
C LEU A 190 -5.16 -18.97 -7.40
N ASP A 191 -4.64 -20.14 -7.77
CA ASP A 191 -3.77 -20.89 -6.88
C ASP A 191 -2.35 -20.27 -6.79
N LYS A 192 -1.49 -20.82 -5.95
CA LYS A 192 -0.11 -20.35 -5.76
C LYS A 192 0.76 -20.38 -7.03
N ASN A 193 0.39 -21.19 -8.03
CA ASN A 193 1.11 -21.34 -9.30
C ASN A 193 0.49 -20.49 -10.44
N GLY A 194 -0.49 -19.63 -10.12
CA GLY A 194 -1.16 -18.77 -11.09
C GLY A 194 -2.23 -19.49 -11.93
N LYS A 195 -2.68 -20.69 -11.53
CA LYS A 195 -3.81 -21.34 -12.18
C LYS A 195 -5.11 -20.71 -11.71
N GLU A 196 -5.95 -20.29 -12.66
CA GLU A 196 -7.28 -19.77 -12.38
C GLU A 196 -8.16 -20.86 -11.75
N LEU A 197 -8.77 -20.53 -10.60
CA LEU A 197 -9.69 -21.38 -9.86
C LEU A 197 -11.14 -20.93 -10.05
N SER A 198 -11.38 -19.62 -10.07
CA SER A 198 -12.70 -19.04 -10.30
C SER A 198 -12.59 -17.61 -10.80
N GLN A 199 -13.63 -17.16 -11.48
CA GLN A 199 -13.82 -15.79 -11.95
C GLN A 199 -15.25 -15.34 -11.72
N SER A 200 -15.45 -14.08 -11.34
CA SER A 200 -16.77 -13.45 -11.22
C SER A 200 -16.75 -12.01 -11.66
N ILE A 201 -17.87 -11.54 -12.20
CA ILE A 201 -18.12 -10.14 -12.53
C ILE A 201 -19.22 -9.65 -11.60
N LEU A 202 -18.97 -8.51 -10.94
CA LEU A 202 -19.90 -7.88 -10.02
C LEU A 202 -20.16 -6.44 -10.48
N GLY A 203 -21.43 -6.02 -10.44
CA GLY A 203 -21.82 -4.67 -10.83
C GLY A 203 -23.31 -4.51 -11.02
N GLY A 204 -23.71 -3.30 -11.40
CA GLY A 204 -25.06 -2.93 -11.76
C GLY A 204 -25.10 -2.26 -13.14
N LYS A 205 -26.14 -1.46 -13.42
CA LYS A 205 -26.30 -0.84 -14.75
C LYS A 205 -25.39 0.37 -15.01
N GLY A 206 -24.81 0.95 -13.96
CA GLY A 206 -23.94 2.10 -14.03
C GLY A 206 -22.47 1.75 -14.24
N LEU A 207 -21.62 2.54 -13.60
CA LEU A 207 -20.19 2.36 -13.52
C LEU A 207 -19.84 1.82 -12.12
N ASP A 208 -19.11 0.73 -12.07
CA ASP A 208 -18.62 0.12 -10.85
C ASP A 208 -17.12 -0.12 -11.00
N GLU A 209 -16.29 0.59 -10.21
CA GLU A 209 -14.82 0.54 -10.28
C GLU A 209 -14.24 0.08 -8.95
N VAL A 210 -13.46 -0.99 -8.98
CA VAL A 210 -12.71 -1.40 -7.79
C VAL A 210 -11.54 -0.43 -7.55
N GLU A 211 -11.45 0.06 -6.32
CA GLU A 211 -10.37 0.96 -5.91
C GLU A 211 -9.29 0.20 -5.12
N LYS A 212 -9.72 -0.66 -4.20
CA LYS A 212 -8.82 -1.41 -3.34
C LYS A 212 -9.41 -2.73 -2.89
N MET A 213 -8.56 -3.70 -2.66
CA MET A 213 -8.90 -4.98 -2.02
C MET A 213 -7.88 -5.29 -0.93
N ILE A 214 -8.34 -5.81 0.20
CA ILE A 214 -7.47 -6.29 1.29
C ILE A 214 -7.85 -7.72 1.69
N PRO A 215 -6.87 -8.51 2.19
CA PRO A 215 -7.17 -9.82 2.76
C PRO A 215 -7.92 -9.68 4.07
N THR A 216 -8.77 -10.65 4.38
CA THR A 216 -9.48 -10.74 5.66
C THR A 216 -8.98 -11.92 6.50
N LYS A 217 -9.19 -11.85 7.82
CA LYS A 217 -8.66 -12.84 8.79
C LYS A 217 -9.15 -14.26 8.54
N ASP A 218 -10.32 -14.41 7.93
CA ASP A 218 -10.94 -15.69 7.56
C ASP A 218 -10.45 -16.28 6.22
N GLY A 219 -9.48 -15.62 5.58
CA GLY A 219 -8.90 -16.05 4.31
C GLY A 219 -9.66 -15.57 3.06
N GLY A 220 -10.68 -14.75 3.23
CA GLY A 220 -11.41 -14.09 2.16
C GLY A 220 -10.79 -12.74 1.80
N ALA A 221 -11.62 -11.83 1.26
CA ALA A 221 -11.23 -10.48 0.85
C ALA A 221 -12.34 -9.47 1.15
N LEU A 222 -11.93 -8.21 1.41
CA LEU A 222 -12.81 -7.07 1.40
C LEU A 222 -12.45 -6.18 0.21
N LEU A 223 -13.46 -5.85 -0.61
CA LEU A 223 -13.32 -4.94 -1.74
C LEU A 223 -13.97 -3.60 -1.42
N GLY A 224 -13.28 -2.54 -1.78
CA GLY A 224 -13.81 -1.20 -1.83
C GLY A 224 -14.01 -0.78 -3.29
N ILE A 225 -15.21 -0.35 -3.61
CA ILE A 225 -15.67 -0.05 -4.96
C ILE A 225 -16.30 1.34 -4.98
N TYR A 226 -15.97 2.14 -5.99
CA TYR A 226 -16.73 3.33 -6.34
C TYR A 226 -17.86 2.90 -7.27
N SER A 227 -19.10 3.16 -6.88
CA SER A 227 -20.28 2.67 -7.62
C SER A 227 -21.27 3.78 -7.94
N ARG A 228 -21.66 3.86 -9.21
CA ARG A 228 -22.77 4.69 -9.72
C ARG A 228 -24.01 3.86 -10.07
N SER A 229 -24.03 2.62 -9.63
CA SER A 229 -25.12 1.68 -9.89
C SER A 229 -26.14 1.65 -8.77
N GLY A 230 -27.41 1.79 -9.08
CA GLY A 230 -28.48 1.40 -8.18
C GLY A 230 -28.59 -0.13 -8.05
N MET A 231 -29.57 -0.61 -7.30
CA MET A 231 -29.89 -2.04 -7.18
C MET A 231 -30.16 -2.65 -8.56
N GLY A 232 -29.50 -3.75 -8.86
CA GLY A 232 -29.63 -4.49 -10.14
C GLY A 232 -28.35 -5.20 -10.53
N GLY A 233 -28.41 -6.05 -11.53
CA GLY A 233 -27.28 -6.92 -11.87
C GLY A 233 -26.95 -7.85 -10.71
N SER A 234 -25.69 -7.80 -10.23
CA SER A 234 -25.27 -8.51 -9.02
C SER A 234 -25.38 -7.65 -7.74
N LYS A 235 -25.52 -6.32 -7.88
CA LYS A 235 -25.62 -5.38 -6.76
C LYS A 235 -27.02 -5.43 -6.12
N LYS A 236 -27.07 -5.65 -4.81
CA LYS A 236 -28.32 -5.77 -4.03
C LYS A 236 -28.61 -4.55 -3.15
N THR A 237 -27.69 -3.58 -3.12
CA THR A 237 -27.83 -2.37 -2.31
C THR A 237 -28.20 -1.18 -3.20
N GLU A 238 -29.00 -0.27 -2.66
CA GLU A 238 -29.36 1.00 -3.31
C GLU A 238 -28.18 1.95 -3.35
N ASN A 239 -28.20 2.87 -4.33
CA ASN A 239 -27.34 4.03 -4.39
C ASN A 239 -28.06 5.24 -3.77
N PHE A 240 -27.33 6.12 -3.10
CA PHE A 240 -27.92 7.28 -2.41
C PHE A 240 -27.79 8.57 -3.21
N GLY A 241 -26.81 8.65 -4.10
CA GLY A 241 -26.50 9.87 -4.85
C GLY A 241 -25.90 9.63 -6.23
N GLU A 242 -24.87 10.43 -6.55
CA GLU A 242 -24.17 10.34 -7.84
C GLU A 242 -23.24 9.13 -7.87
N GLY A 243 -22.39 8.99 -6.88
CA GLY A 243 -21.51 7.87 -6.68
C GLY A 243 -21.35 7.56 -5.20
N ASP A 244 -21.23 6.28 -4.83
CA ASP A 244 -21.19 5.82 -3.46
C ASP A 244 -20.05 4.83 -3.22
N TYR A 245 -19.68 4.62 -1.95
CA TYR A 245 -18.80 3.54 -1.52
C TYR A 245 -19.58 2.22 -1.49
N TRP A 246 -19.31 1.32 -2.39
CA TRP A 246 -19.85 -0.03 -2.38
C TRP A 246 -18.82 -1.01 -1.86
N ILE A 247 -19.11 -1.69 -0.77
CA ILE A 247 -18.21 -2.58 -0.05
C ILE A 247 -18.71 -4.00 -0.18
N ILE A 248 -17.82 -4.91 -0.58
CA ILE A 248 -18.14 -6.33 -0.75
C ILE A 248 -17.16 -7.18 0.06
N LYS A 249 -17.69 -8.06 0.92
CA LYS A 249 -16.94 -9.09 1.59
C LYS A 249 -17.07 -10.39 0.81
N LEU A 250 -15.92 -10.96 0.45
CA LEU A 250 -15.82 -12.28 -0.17
C LEU A 250 -15.31 -13.30 0.85
N ASN A 251 -15.83 -14.53 0.75
CA ASN A 251 -15.24 -15.66 1.45
C ASN A 251 -13.96 -16.17 0.75
N LYS A 252 -13.30 -17.16 1.33
CA LYS A 252 -12.08 -17.75 0.78
C LYS A 252 -12.23 -18.40 -0.60
N GLU A 253 -13.45 -18.78 -0.99
CA GLU A 253 -13.77 -19.29 -2.33
C GLU A 253 -14.05 -18.18 -3.36
N GLY A 254 -14.09 -16.90 -2.93
CA GLY A 254 -14.40 -15.75 -3.78
C GLY A 254 -15.89 -15.48 -3.97
N LYS A 255 -16.76 -16.06 -3.14
CA LYS A 255 -18.21 -15.81 -3.15
C LYS A 255 -18.56 -14.65 -2.23
N VAL A 256 -19.52 -13.83 -2.64
CA VAL A 256 -20.03 -12.72 -1.82
C VAL A 256 -20.72 -13.25 -0.58
N GLU A 257 -20.26 -12.83 0.60
CA GLU A 257 -20.87 -13.11 1.89
C GLU A 257 -21.86 -11.99 2.28
N TRP A 258 -21.43 -10.76 2.14
CA TRP A 258 -22.26 -9.59 2.34
C TRP A 258 -21.76 -8.40 1.52
N GLU A 259 -22.64 -7.43 1.33
CA GLU A 259 -22.35 -6.15 0.71
C GLU A 259 -23.00 -5.01 1.47
N LYS A 260 -22.39 -3.83 1.44
CA LYS A 260 -22.89 -2.59 2.02
C LYS A 260 -22.66 -1.43 1.05
N ASN A 261 -23.56 -0.44 1.11
CA ASN A 261 -23.39 0.81 0.36
C ASN A 261 -23.42 1.98 1.33
N PHE A 262 -22.46 2.89 1.19
CA PHE A 262 -22.35 4.09 2.01
C PHE A 262 -22.28 5.30 1.09
N GLY A 263 -23.16 6.29 1.33
CA GLY A 263 -23.19 7.49 0.52
C GLY A 263 -24.24 8.50 0.96
N GLY A 264 -24.18 9.65 0.34
CA GLY A 264 -25.16 10.72 0.47
C GLY A 264 -25.69 11.16 -0.90
N LYS A 265 -26.26 12.35 -1.02
CA LYS A 265 -26.84 12.84 -2.27
C LYS A 265 -25.83 13.28 -3.32
N GLY A 266 -24.62 13.63 -2.90
CA GLY A 266 -23.52 14.04 -3.78
C GLY A 266 -22.73 12.86 -4.29
N ASP A 267 -21.49 13.14 -4.73
CA ASP A 267 -20.52 12.17 -5.21
C ASP A 267 -19.59 11.78 -4.06
N ASP A 268 -19.60 10.51 -3.71
CA ASP A 268 -18.78 9.93 -2.65
C ASP A 268 -17.84 8.89 -3.27
N HIS A 269 -16.53 9.22 -3.35
CA HIS A 269 -15.54 8.40 -4.05
C HIS A 269 -14.60 7.71 -3.07
N LEU A 270 -14.77 6.39 -2.91
CA LEU A 270 -13.86 5.57 -2.11
C LEU A 270 -12.47 5.53 -2.75
N ARG A 271 -11.42 5.59 -1.94
CA ARG A 271 -10.02 5.52 -2.39
C ARG A 271 -9.27 4.35 -1.81
N THR A 272 -9.47 4.08 -0.52
CA THR A 272 -8.65 3.07 0.16
C THR A 272 -9.38 2.47 1.35
N LEU A 273 -8.86 1.33 1.80
CA LEU A 273 -9.36 0.62 2.97
C LEU A 273 -8.23 -0.13 3.65
N VAL A 274 -8.35 -0.34 4.96
CA VAL A 274 -7.39 -1.06 5.79
C VAL A 274 -8.08 -1.95 6.81
N LEU A 275 -7.40 -3.03 7.20
CA LEU A 275 -7.81 -3.89 8.30
C LEU A 275 -7.42 -3.24 9.62
N THR A 276 -8.33 -3.23 10.59
CA THR A 276 -8.10 -2.80 11.96
C THR A 276 -8.23 -3.97 12.93
N SER A 277 -7.98 -3.76 14.23
CA SER A 277 -8.22 -4.79 15.24
C SER A 277 -9.70 -5.13 15.39
N GLU A 278 -10.59 -4.14 15.20
CA GLU A 278 -12.04 -4.27 15.42
C GLU A 278 -12.82 -4.66 14.15
N GLY A 279 -12.18 -4.60 12.99
CA GLY A 279 -12.79 -4.83 11.69
C GLY A 279 -12.07 -4.07 10.58
N PHE A 280 -12.74 -3.08 9.98
CA PHE A 280 -12.25 -2.39 8.81
C PHE A 280 -12.44 -0.87 8.91
N LEU A 281 -11.53 -0.14 8.29
CA LEU A 281 -11.67 1.29 8.04
C LEU A 281 -11.62 1.53 6.54
N ILE A 282 -12.60 2.25 6.03
CA ILE A 282 -12.65 2.70 4.63
C ILE A 282 -12.60 4.22 4.58
N GLY A 283 -12.11 4.77 3.49
CA GLY A 283 -12.05 6.20 3.31
C GLY A 283 -11.85 6.63 1.87
N GLY A 284 -12.23 7.86 1.63
CA GLY A 284 -12.12 8.53 0.35
C GLY A 284 -12.63 9.96 0.43
N GLU A 285 -13.07 10.47 -0.69
CA GLU A 285 -13.58 11.82 -0.87
C GLU A 285 -15.09 11.83 -0.77
N SER A 286 -15.67 12.92 -0.26
CA SER A 286 -17.13 13.10 -0.22
C SER A 286 -17.51 14.54 -0.52
N ARG A 287 -18.52 14.71 -1.38
CA ARG A 287 -19.22 15.96 -1.67
C ARG A 287 -20.62 16.00 -1.06
N SER A 288 -20.96 15.00 -0.28
CA SER A 288 -22.28 14.86 0.31
C SER A 288 -22.38 15.57 1.64
N GLU A 289 -23.39 16.40 1.79
CA GLU A 289 -23.92 16.78 3.09
C GLU A 289 -24.54 15.58 3.81
N ARG A 290 -24.98 15.76 5.06
CA ARG A 290 -25.71 14.72 5.79
C ARG A 290 -26.93 14.28 5.01
N SER A 291 -26.88 13.12 4.42
CA SER A 291 -27.96 12.52 3.60
C SER A 291 -27.67 11.04 3.36
N GLY A 292 -28.66 10.29 2.87
CA GLY A 292 -28.51 8.85 2.71
C GLY A 292 -28.21 8.19 4.06
N ASN A 293 -27.10 7.44 4.15
CA ASN A 293 -26.59 6.92 5.41
C ASN A 293 -25.31 7.62 5.88
N LYS A 294 -24.94 8.73 5.26
CA LYS A 294 -23.85 9.60 5.73
C LYS A 294 -24.36 10.47 6.88
N THR A 295 -23.77 10.33 8.07
CA THR A 295 -24.18 11.00 9.31
C THR A 295 -23.38 12.26 9.61
N VAL A 296 -22.28 12.51 8.88
CA VAL A 296 -21.41 13.69 9.00
C VAL A 296 -21.56 14.60 7.78
N GLY A 297 -21.45 15.92 7.96
CA GLY A 297 -21.47 16.90 6.87
C GLY A 297 -20.09 17.09 6.26
N ILE A 298 -20.02 17.98 5.26
CA ILE A 298 -18.79 18.56 4.73
C ILE A 298 -18.64 19.99 5.27
N GLU A 299 -17.40 20.49 5.30
CA GLU A 299 -17.12 21.88 5.70
C GLU A 299 -16.92 22.76 4.46
N GLU A 300 -16.17 22.27 3.46
CA GLU A 300 -15.85 23.04 2.26
C GLU A 300 -15.49 22.11 1.09
N GLY A 301 -16.17 22.28 -0.05
CA GLY A 301 -15.83 21.60 -1.31
C GLY A 301 -15.94 20.08 -1.24
N THR A 302 -14.83 19.42 -1.07
CA THR A 302 -14.72 17.96 -1.01
C THR A 302 -13.88 17.56 0.20
N ASP A 303 -14.48 16.95 1.19
CA ASP A 303 -13.81 16.52 2.42
C ASP A 303 -13.46 15.02 2.37
N LEU A 304 -12.52 14.63 3.23
CA LEU A 304 -12.31 13.21 3.52
C LEU A 304 -13.47 12.66 4.32
N TRP A 305 -13.95 11.50 3.94
CA TRP A 305 -14.96 10.76 4.69
C TRP A 305 -14.44 9.38 5.05
N LEU A 306 -14.38 9.10 6.35
CA LEU A 306 -13.93 7.81 6.89
C LEU A 306 -15.08 7.11 7.59
N ILE A 307 -15.16 5.78 7.41
CA ILE A 307 -16.14 4.92 8.04
C ILE A 307 -15.44 3.71 8.63
N SER A 308 -15.61 3.51 9.93
CA SER A 308 -15.17 2.29 10.62
C SER A 308 -16.35 1.35 10.82
N PHE A 309 -16.14 0.07 10.55
CA PHE A 309 -17.14 -0.98 10.76
C PHE A 309 -16.49 -2.30 11.19
N ASN A 310 -17.28 -3.15 11.86
CA ASN A 310 -16.84 -4.44 12.34
C ASN A 310 -16.78 -5.48 11.22
N ASP A 311 -16.32 -6.72 11.55
CA ASP A 311 -16.20 -7.82 10.58
C ASP A 311 -17.54 -8.23 9.93
N ARG A 312 -18.69 -7.85 10.52
CA ARG A 312 -20.04 -8.08 9.97
C ARG A 312 -20.56 -6.96 9.09
N GLY A 313 -19.80 -5.87 8.96
CA GLY A 313 -20.19 -4.66 8.23
C GLY A 313 -21.12 -3.73 9.03
N ASP A 314 -21.22 -3.88 10.37
CA ASP A 314 -21.95 -2.94 11.20
C ASP A 314 -21.07 -1.73 11.48
N GLU A 315 -21.60 -0.54 11.26
CA GLU A 315 -20.90 0.73 11.46
C GLU A 315 -20.53 0.91 12.94
N ILE A 316 -19.30 1.37 13.18
CA ILE A 316 -18.80 1.74 14.50
C ILE A 316 -18.80 3.28 14.62
N TRP A 317 -18.23 3.96 13.63
CA TRP A 317 -18.23 5.43 13.56
C TRP A 317 -18.03 5.93 12.12
N GLN A 318 -18.50 7.16 11.87
CA GLN A 318 -18.20 7.95 10.68
C GLN A 318 -17.57 9.27 11.09
N LYS A 319 -16.59 9.76 10.34
CA LYS A 319 -15.97 11.08 10.55
C LYS A 319 -15.59 11.73 9.23
N SER A 320 -15.64 13.06 9.23
CA SER A 320 -15.18 13.91 8.13
C SER A 320 -13.98 14.74 8.57
N TYR A 321 -13.04 14.98 7.65
CA TYR A 321 -11.85 15.80 7.89
C TYR A 321 -11.64 16.70 6.68
N ASN A 322 -11.34 17.98 6.95
CA ASN A 322 -11.16 19.00 5.94
C ASN A 322 -9.74 19.56 6.00
N PHE A 323 -9.07 19.67 4.84
CA PHE A 323 -7.80 20.35 4.64
C PHE A 323 -7.93 21.55 3.70
N LYS A 324 -9.16 21.95 3.38
CA LYS A 324 -9.59 22.96 2.40
C LYS A 324 -9.58 22.49 0.95
N ASN A 325 -10.39 23.15 0.12
CA ASN A 325 -10.56 22.84 -1.31
C ASN A 325 -11.00 21.38 -1.55
N ARG A 326 -10.30 20.68 -2.43
CA ARG A 326 -10.56 19.27 -2.73
C ARG A 326 -9.50 18.39 -2.09
N ASP A 327 -9.88 17.64 -1.09
CA ASP A 327 -9.02 16.71 -0.39
C ASP A 327 -9.03 15.33 -1.05
N VAL A 328 -7.87 14.83 -1.44
CA VAL A 328 -7.69 13.52 -2.09
C VAL A 328 -6.91 12.60 -1.17
N LEU A 329 -7.53 11.48 -0.79
CA LEU A 329 -6.90 10.46 0.03
C LEU A 329 -6.11 9.48 -0.86
N MET A 330 -4.82 9.33 -0.62
CA MET A 330 -3.95 8.44 -1.40
C MET A 330 -3.61 7.13 -0.67
N GLY A 331 -3.56 7.15 0.65
CA GLY A 331 -3.23 5.94 1.40
C GLY A 331 -3.61 6.02 2.86
N MET A 332 -3.80 4.84 3.45
CA MET A 332 -3.97 4.62 4.88
C MET A 332 -3.07 3.50 5.36
N SER A 333 -2.59 3.62 6.59
CA SER A 333 -1.80 2.58 7.24
C SER A 333 -2.14 2.54 8.74
N VAL A 334 -2.25 1.34 9.30
CA VAL A 334 -2.60 1.14 10.72
C VAL A 334 -1.38 0.74 11.51
N LEU A 335 -1.17 1.40 12.64
CA LEU A 335 -0.19 0.99 13.63
C LEU A 335 -0.83 -0.06 14.55
N HIS A 336 -0.34 -1.29 14.47
CA HIS A 336 -0.77 -2.37 15.35
C HIS A 336 0.12 -2.47 16.59
N SER A 337 -0.43 -3.03 17.65
CA SER A 337 0.37 -3.45 18.82
C SER A 337 1.33 -4.58 18.43
N SER A 338 2.35 -4.81 19.24
CA SER A 338 3.35 -5.86 18.99
C SER A 338 2.78 -7.28 18.89
N ASP A 339 1.61 -7.51 19.48
CA ASP A 339 0.85 -8.78 19.41
C ASP A 339 -0.21 -8.80 18.29
N ASP A 340 -0.30 -7.74 17.49
CA ASP A 340 -1.28 -7.53 16.41
C ASP A 340 -2.77 -7.59 16.86
N LYS A 341 -3.03 -7.49 18.18
CA LYS A 341 -4.39 -7.59 18.73
C LYS A 341 -5.14 -6.29 18.84
N THR A 342 -4.42 -5.17 18.93
CA THR A 342 -5.02 -3.84 19.03
C THR A 342 -4.41 -2.88 18.03
N SER A 343 -5.24 -2.00 17.48
CA SER A 343 -4.78 -0.86 16.68
C SER A 343 -4.41 0.28 17.61
N LYS A 344 -3.26 0.91 17.42
CA LYS A 344 -2.79 2.03 18.24
C LYS A 344 -2.99 3.38 17.58
N GLY A 345 -3.18 3.38 16.27
CA GLY A 345 -3.45 4.59 15.51
C GLY A 345 -3.51 4.31 14.02
N ILE A 346 -3.92 5.32 13.29
CA ILE A 346 -4.17 5.27 11.85
C ILE A 346 -3.46 6.47 11.23
N LEU A 347 -2.57 6.22 10.29
CA LEU A 347 -1.91 7.24 9.50
C LEU A 347 -2.58 7.31 8.12
N LEU A 348 -2.98 8.52 7.74
CA LEU A 348 -3.50 8.85 6.42
C LEU A 348 -2.55 9.79 5.71
N GLY A 349 -2.50 9.70 4.40
CA GLY A 349 -1.78 10.65 3.57
C GLY A 349 -2.50 10.93 2.27
N GLY A 350 -2.38 12.15 1.83
CA GLY A 350 -3.03 12.63 0.63
C GLY A 350 -2.51 13.99 0.19
N TYR A 351 -3.23 14.60 -0.72
CA TYR A 351 -2.95 15.95 -1.18
C TYR A 351 -4.24 16.76 -1.29
N THR A 352 -4.12 18.07 -1.19
CA THR A 352 -5.20 19.01 -1.44
C THR A 352 -5.01 19.62 -2.81
N GLN A 353 -6.05 19.62 -3.63
CA GLN A 353 -6.07 20.19 -4.97
C GLN A 353 -7.00 21.41 -4.99
N ALA A 354 -6.54 22.52 -5.58
CA ALA A 354 -7.39 23.70 -5.74
C ALA A 354 -8.59 23.42 -6.65
N GLU A 355 -9.76 23.90 -6.23
CA GLU A 355 -10.92 23.94 -7.09
C GLU A 355 -10.88 25.22 -7.95
N GLY A 356 -10.61 25.08 -9.24
CA GLY A 356 -10.60 26.19 -10.18
C GLY A 356 -9.31 26.31 -11.01
N ARG A 357 -8.90 27.54 -11.35
CA ARG A 357 -7.63 27.76 -12.03
C ARG A 357 -6.47 27.46 -11.10
N ILE A 358 -5.64 26.51 -11.48
CA ILE A 358 -4.41 26.14 -10.77
C ILE A 358 -3.58 27.40 -10.58
N GLN A 359 -3.41 27.82 -9.34
CA GLN A 359 -2.42 28.79 -8.93
C GLN A 359 -1.21 28.01 -8.41
N THR A 360 -0.03 28.57 -8.52
CA THR A 360 1.28 27.93 -8.36
C THR A 360 1.59 27.29 -6.99
N ASP A 361 0.67 27.33 -6.03
CA ASP A 361 0.88 26.82 -4.65
C ASP A 361 -0.22 25.86 -4.17
N ASP A 362 -1.03 25.29 -5.06
CA ASP A 362 -2.32 24.69 -4.71
C ASP A 362 -2.30 23.18 -4.45
N GLU A 363 -1.21 22.47 -4.75
CA GLU A 363 -1.05 21.08 -4.37
C GLU A 363 -0.12 20.97 -3.17
N THR A 364 -0.69 20.70 -2.00
CA THR A 364 0.07 20.45 -0.77
C THR A 364 -0.20 19.03 -0.30
N PHE A 365 0.88 18.31 0.06
CA PHE A 365 0.75 17.04 0.75
C PHE A 365 0.32 17.26 2.18
N TRP A 366 -0.50 16.36 2.66
CA TRP A 366 -0.85 16.32 4.06
C TRP A 366 -0.72 14.91 4.62
N MET A 367 -0.46 14.85 5.91
CA MET A 367 -0.55 13.65 6.72
C MET A 367 -1.47 13.91 7.89
N LEU A 368 -2.28 12.92 8.23
CA LEU A 368 -3.20 12.93 9.36
C LEU A 368 -2.99 11.67 10.19
N TYR A 369 -2.73 11.83 11.47
CA TYR A 369 -2.65 10.72 12.40
C TYR A 369 -3.82 10.75 13.38
N LEU A 370 -4.55 9.64 13.42
CA LEU A 370 -5.73 9.43 14.23
C LEU A 370 -5.48 8.36 15.29
N ASP A 371 -6.17 8.45 16.42
CA ASP A 371 -6.31 7.32 17.33
C ASP A 371 -7.25 6.24 16.73
N GLN A 372 -7.41 5.12 17.43
CA GLN A 372 -8.29 4.02 17.00
C GLN A 372 -9.76 4.42 16.86
N ASN A 373 -10.21 5.48 17.55
CA ASN A 373 -11.58 6.00 17.52
C ASN A 373 -11.76 7.07 16.44
N GLY A 374 -10.73 7.32 15.62
CA GLY A 374 -10.73 8.34 14.60
C GLY A 374 -10.58 9.77 15.17
N ASN A 375 -10.10 9.97 16.39
CA ASN A 375 -9.84 11.31 16.88
C ASN A 375 -8.46 11.76 16.40
N GLU A 376 -8.42 12.97 15.84
CA GLU A 376 -7.19 13.57 15.37
C GLU A 376 -6.19 13.76 16.51
N GLN A 377 -4.98 13.24 16.32
CA GLN A 377 -3.85 13.42 17.21
C GLN A 377 -2.94 14.54 16.69
N TRP A 378 -2.69 14.54 15.40
CA TRP A 378 -1.99 15.60 14.70
C TRP A 378 -2.27 15.56 13.19
N ARG A 379 -2.12 16.72 12.54
CA ARG A 379 -2.07 16.86 11.08
C ARG A 379 -0.86 17.70 10.67
N LYS A 380 -0.34 17.42 9.49
CA LYS A 380 0.78 18.16 8.92
C LYS A 380 0.57 18.36 7.43
N HIS A 381 0.91 19.58 7.00
CA HIS A 381 1.10 19.88 5.60
C HIS A 381 2.60 19.74 5.30
N VAL A 382 2.92 18.94 4.31
CA VAL A 382 4.31 18.78 3.84
C VAL A 382 4.43 19.66 2.59
N LYS A 383 5.07 20.84 2.74
CA LYS A 383 5.39 21.66 1.59
C LYS A 383 6.61 21.08 0.90
N GLY A 384 6.56 20.93 -0.42
CA GLY A 384 7.72 20.64 -1.26
C GLY A 384 8.78 21.74 -1.15
N GLU A 385 10.02 21.43 -1.50
CA GLU A 385 11.16 22.34 -1.38
C GLU A 385 11.08 23.59 -2.28
N SER A 386 10.14 23.66 -3.21
CA SER A 386 10.03 24.80 -4.15
C SER A 386 8.59 25.04 -4.62
N SER A 387 8.21 26.31 -4.66
CA SER A 387 6.95 26.82 -5.24
C SER A 387 6.80 26.59 -6.75
N LYS A 388 7.72 25.87 -7.39
CA LYS A 388 7.72 25.56 -8.82
C LYS A 388 7.68 24.06 -9.12
N LYS A 389 7.67 23.19 -8.10
CA LYS A 389 7.66 21.74 -8.28
C LYS A 389 6.28 21.20 -8.01
N GLU A 390 5.72 20.48 -8.97
CA GLU A 390 4.56 19.63 -8.73
C GLU A 390 5.04 18.40 -7.96
N GLU A 391 4.54 18.24 -6.76
CA GLU A 391 4.79 17.04 -5.94
C GLU A 391 3.44 16.37 -5.66
N ARG A 392 3.34 15.09 -5.98
CA ARG A 392 2.14 14.28 -5.77
C ARG A 392 2.47 13.06 -4.93
N LEU A 393 1.76 12.91 -3.82
CA LEU A 393 1.82 11.68 -3.04
C LEU A 393 1.04 10.58 -3.77
N SER A 394 1.68 9.43 -3.96
CA SER A 394 1.05 8.25 -4.54
C SER A 394 0.71 7.21 -3.47
N ASP A 395 1.54 7.06 -2.45
CA ASP A 395 1.30 6.09 -1.37
C ASP A 395 2.02 6.50 -0.07
N ILE A 396 1.46 6.03 1.07
CA ILE A 396 2.02 6.23 2.41
C ILE A 396 1.98 4.91 3.17
N LYS A 397 3.05 4.60 3.91
CA LYS A 397 3.11 3.44 4.80
C LYS A 397 3.63 3.83 6.16
N LEU A 398 3.02 3.25 7.17
CA LEU A 398 3.51 3.25 8.54
C LEU A 398 4.15 1.90 8.81
N ASN A 399 5.44 1.91 9.07
CA ASN A 399 6.21 0.71 9.33
C ASN A 399 6.02 0.22 10.78
N ARG A 400 6.37 -1.01 11.04
CA ARG A 400 6.32 -1.61 12.39
C ARG A 400 7.26 -0.92 13.38
N ASP A 401 8.35 -0.34 12.89
CA ASP A 401 9.32 0.43 13.69
C ASP A 401 8.86 1.88 13.97
N GLY A 402 7.67 2.26 13.52
CA GLY A 402 7.09 3.60 13.67
C GLY A 402 7.54 4.60 12.64
N SER A 403 8.45 4.24 11.76
CA SER A 403 8.83 5.11 10.66
C SER A 403 7.74 5.19 9.60
N ILE A 404 7.67 6.33 8.93
CA ILE A 404 6.71 6.62 7.87
C ILE A 404 7.47 6.63 6.54
N ILE A 405 6.95 5.94 5.53
CA ILE A 405 7.41 6.06 4.15
C ILE A 405 6.37 6.84 3.36
N LEU A 406 6.84 7.91 2.71
CA LEU A 406 6.10 8.65 1.70
C LEU A 406 6.70 8.31 0.34
N ALA A 407 5.87 7.96 -0.61
CA ALA A 407 6.27 7.72 -1.98
C ALA A 407 5.37 8.49 -2.94
N GLY A 408 5.98 9.21 -3.87
CA GLY A 408 5.26 10.06 -4.80
C GLY A 408 6.11 10.47 -5.99
N THR A 409 5.59 11.38 -6.77
CA THR A 409 6.29 11.98 -7.91
C THR A 409 6.63 13.43 -7.62
N SER A 410 7.75 13.89 -8.18
CA SER A 410 8.21 15.27 -8.11
C SER A 410 8.69 15.70 -9.49
N ALA A 411 8.19 16.82 -10.01
CA ALA A 411 8.55 17.35 -11.32
C ALA A 411 9.00 18.81 -11.23
N GLU A 412 10.08 19.16 -11.92
CA GLU A 412 10.45 20.55 -12.20
C GLU A 412 9.76 21.09 -13.45
N GLU A 413 9.43 20.19 -14.39
CA GLU A 413 8.71 20.43 -15.64
C GLU A 413 7.73 19.27 -15.86
N LEU A 414 6.53 19.59 -16.32
CA LEU A 414 5.53 18.60 -16.74
C LEU A 414 6.14 17.62 -17.76
N GLY A 415 5.95 16.31 -17.51
CA GLY A 415 6.47 15.24 -18.36
C GLY A 415 7.89 14.80 -18.03
N LYS A 416 8.45 15.28 -16.89
CA LYS A 416 9.76 14.86 -16.35
C LYS A 416 9.63 14.52 -14.87
N GLU A 417 8.60 13.76 -14.53
CA GLU A 417 8.32 13.34 -13.18
C GLU A 417 9.35 12.30 -12.73
N ASN A 418 9.97 12.53 -11.57
CA ASN A 418 10.85 11.59 -10.90
C ASN A 418 10.13 10.97 -9.71
N TRP A 419 10.47 9.76 -9.33
CA TRP A 419 9.96 9.19 -8.09
C TRP A 419 10.74 9.73 -6.90
N LYS A 420 10.02 10.18 -5.90
CA LYS A 420 10.57 10.68 -4.65
C LYS A 420 10.08 9.82 -3.49
N ILE A 421 11.02 9.25 -2.75
CA ILE A 421 10.75 8.41 -1.60
C ILE A 421 11.40 9.04 -0.37
N ILE A 422 10.63 9.22 0.70
CA ILE A 422 11.10 9.82 1.95
C ILE A 422 10.75 8.89 3.10
N LYS A 423 11.76 8.59 3.94
CA LYS A 423 11.54 7.93 5.22
C LYS A 423 11.62 8.97 6.34
N LEU A 424 10.56 9.01 7.15
CA LEU A 424 10.44 9.89 8.29
C LEU A 424 10.43 9.10 9.60
N GLY A 425 11.07 9.63 10.63
CA GLY A 425 10.83 9.27 12.02
C GLY A 425 9.76 10.18 12.63
N ASP A 426 8.99 9.66 13.58
CA ASP A 426 8.03 10.45 14.35
C ASP A 426 8.10 10.11 15.85
N LYS A 427 8.48 11.11 16.68
CA LYS A 427 8.69 10.91 18.12
C LYS A 427 7.40 10.53 18.88
N GLN A 428 6.23 10.94 18.39
CA GLN A 428 4.96 10.61 19.03
C GLN A 428 4.56 9.17 18.72
N ILE A 429 4.78 8.74 17.48
CA ILE A 429 4.53 7.35 17.07
C ILE A 429 5.54 6.41 17.75
N ASP A 430 6.81 6.80 17.85
CA ASP A 430 7.86 6.01 18.54
C ASP A 430 7.48 5.68 20.01
N GLN A 431 6.83 6.60 20.70
CA GLN A 431 6.38 6.38 22.08
C GLN A 431 5.26 5.32 22.19
N LEU A 432 4.52 5.09 21.10
CA LEU A 432 3.46 4.08 21.06
C LEU A 432 4.00 2.67 20.78
N ILE A 433 5.25 2.56 20.33
CA ILE A 433 5.86 1.29 19.94
C ILE A 433 6.51 0.62 21.14
N VAL A 434 6.02 -0.56 21.45
CA VAL A 434 6.68 -1.44 22.41
C VAL A 434 7.74 -2.24 21.66
N LYS A 435 8.99 -1.81 21.74
CA LYS A 435 10.12 -2.53 21.12
C LYS A 435 10.37 -3.82 21.91
N GLN A 436 10.17 -4.97 21.26
CA GLN A 436 10.63 -6.25 21.76
C GLN A 436 12.11 -6.39 21.41
N ASP A 437 12.93 -6.93 22.32
CA ASP A 437 14.35 -7.12 22.04
C ASP A 437 14.59 -8.03 20.83
N ILE A 438 13.73 -9.02 20.63
CA ILE A 438 13.75 -9.93 19.47
C ILE A 438 12.34 -10.43 19.16
N LYS A 439 12.00 -10.44 17.86
CA LYS A 439 10.76 -11.06 17.36
C LYS A 439 11.13 -12.04 16.22
N ILE A 440 10.47 -13.20 16.19
CA ILE A 440 10.67 -14.23 15.16
C ILE A 440 9.34 -14.54 14.52
N TYR A 441 9.29 -14.45 13.18
CA TYR A 441 8.07 -14.75 12.43
C TYR A 441 8.36 -15.36 11.05
N PRO A 442 7.49 -16.27 10.56
CA PRO A 442 6.44 -16.93 11.33
C PRO A 442 7.06 -17.83 12.41
N ASN A 443 6.35 -18.00 13.52
CA ASN A 443 6.75 -18.96 14.56
C ASN A 443 5.47 -19.63 15.10
N PRO A 444 5.22 -20.92 14.80
CA PRO A 444 6.12 -21.93 14.20
C PRO A 444 6.49 -21.68 12.74
N VAL A 445 7.71 -22.10 12.37
CA VAL A 445 8.29 -21.92 11.04
C VAL A 445 8.23 -23.20 10.20
N SER A 446 8.11 -23.01 8.86
CA SER A 446 8.36 -24.07 7.86
C SER A 446 9.76 -23.95 7.27
N ASP A 447 9.94 -23.18 6.19
CA ASP A 447 11.20 -23.16 5.43
C ASP A 447 12.12 -22.00 5.80
N TYR A 448 11.54 -20.85 6.18
CA TYR A 448 12.27 -19.63 6.51
C TYR A 448 11.64 -18.91 7.69
N ALA A 449 12.45 -18.33 8.54
CA ALA A 449 12.03 -17.38 9.57
C ALA A 449 12.71 -16.03 9.36
N TYR A 450 12.06 -14.98 9.83
CA TYR A 450 12.62 -13.64 9.90
C TYR A 450 12.86 -13.30 11.36
N VAL A 451 14.09 -12.86 11.65
CA VAL A 451 14.52 -12.44 12.99
C VAL A 451 14.57 -10.91 12.98
N GLU A 452 13.70 -10.29 13.74
CA GLU A 452 13.64 -8.85 13.94
C GLU A 452 14.33 -8.48 15.25
N ILE A 453 15.29 -7.55 15.17
CA ILE A 453 16.08 -7.04 16.29
C ILE A 453 15.51 -5.66 16.65
N GLY A 454 14.97 -5.51 17.85
CA GLY A 454 14.25 -4.32 18.28
C GLY A 454 15.09 -3.27 19.02
N PHE A 455 16.41 -3.36 18.98
CA PHE A 455 17.32 -2.39 19.57
C PHE A 455 18.40 -1.95 18.58
N ASP A 456 19.00 -0.80 18.81
CA ASP A 456 19.98 -0.20 17.91
C ASP A 456 21.31 -0.97 17.93
N PHE A 457 21.89 -1.19 16.75
CA PHE A 457 23.19 -1.82 16.52
C PHE A 457 23.74 -1.38 15.16
N LYS A 458 25.05 -1.57 14.94
CA LYS A 458 25.69 -1.41 13.63
C LYS A 458 25.90 -2.76 12.95
N GLU A 459 26.27 -3.77 13.74
CA GLU A 459 26.44 -5.16 13.29
C GLU A 459 25.97 -6.10 14.38
N ALA A 460 25.29 -7.18 14.01
CA ALA A 460 24.83 -8.22 14.94
C ALA A 460 25.16 -9.61 14.39
N ASP A 461 25.52 -10.51 15.30
CA ASP A 461 25.65 -11.95 15.05
C ASP A 461 24.34 -12.64 15.47
N ILE A 462 23.70 -13.34 14.55
CA ILE A 462 22.54 -14.18 14.80
C ILE A 462 23.00 -15.63 14.78
N SER A 463 22.83 -16.35 15.87
CA SER A 463 23.19 -17.76 16.00
C SER A 463 21.99 -18.62 16.33
N LEU A 464 21.85 -19.74 15.63
CA LEU A 464 20.81 -20.74 15.83
C LEU A 464 21.42 -21.98 16.51
N TYR A 465 20.79 -22.41 17.62
CA TYR A 465 21.22 -23.57 18.41
C TYR A 465 20.09 -24.60 18.51
N ASP A 466 20.46 -25.88 18.57
CA ASP A 466 19.54 -26.90 19.04
C ASP A 466 19.40 -26.87 20.59
N MET A 467 18.48 -27.62 21.14
CA MET A 467 18.21 -27.64 22.58
C MET A 467 19.34 -28.31 23.39
N SER A 468 20.33 -28.93 22.74
CA SER A 468 21.56 -29.44 23.39
C SER A 468 22.66 -28.38 23.50
N GLY A 469 22.45 -27.18 22.91
CA GLY A 469 23.42 -26.09 22.87
C GLY A 469 24.42 -26.16 21.71
N ARG A 470 24.21 -27.07 20.75
CA ARG A 470 25.06 -27.17 19.56
C ARG A 470 24.63 -26.07 18.57
N GLN A 471 25.58 -25.25 18.14
CA GLN A 471 25.36 -24.25 17.11
C GLN A 471 25.17 -24.91 15.75
N LEU A 472 24.04 -24.61 15.10
CA LEU A 472 23.66 -25.15 13.80
C LEU A 472 23.95 -24.14 12.68
N GLN A 473 23.77 -22.85 12.95
CA GLN A 473 23.95 -21.77 11.99
C GLN A 473 24.41 -20.51 12.70
N SER A 474 25.22 -19.69 12.02
CA SER A 474 25.55 -18.33 12.42
C SER A 474 25.63 -17.44 11.20
N LEU A 475 25.15 -16.20 11.33
CA LEU A 475 25.22 -15.20 10.27
C LEU A 475 25.35 -13.80 10.87
N LYS A 476 26.06 -12.93 10.16
CA LYS A 476 26.20 -11.51 10.51
C LYS A 476 25.19 -10.68 9.74
N THR A 477 24.67 -9.66 10.39
CA THR A 477 23.70 -8.76 9.77
C THR A 477 23.90 -7.31 10.20
N ARG A 478 23.50 -6.39 9.33
CA ARG A 478 23.34 -4.96 9.60
C ARG A 478 21.88 -4.53 9.46
N ASN A 479 20.99 -5.47 9.13
CA ASN A 479 19.58 -5.25 8.95
C ASN A 479 18.81 -5.57 10.23
N ASN A 480 17.85 -4.73 10.58
CA ASN A 480 16.98 -4.97 11.73
C ASN A 480 16.13 -6.22 11.57
N VAL A 481 15.80 -6.60 10.34
CA VAL A 481 15.11 -7.85 10.01
C VAL A 481 15.98 -8.70 9.12
N THR A 482 16.22 -9.95 9.52
CA THR A 482 17.11 -10.86 8.78
C THR A 482 16.45 -12.22 8.59
N LYS A 483 16.46 -12.68 7.33
CA LYS A 483 15.94 -14.00 6.94
C LYS A 483 16.92 -15.10 7.32
N ILE A 484 16.44 -16.15 7.97
CA ILE A 484 17.19 -17.37 8.27
C ILE A 484 16.55 -18.58 7.58
N ASN A 485 17.37 -19.45 7.01
CA ASN A 485 16.91 -20.68 6.39
C ASN A 485 16.70 -21.77 7.46
N THR A 486 15.51 -22.36 7.47
CA THR A 486 15.14 -23.41 8.42
C THR A 486 14.73 -24.72 7.73
N GLN A 487 14.90 -24.83 6.39
CA GLN A 487 14.48 -26.00 5.60
C GLN A 487 15.11 -27.30 6.11
N ASN A 488 16.37 -27.25 6.50
CA ASN A 488 17.12 -28.43 6.93
C ASN A 488 16.96 -28.74 8.44
N LEU A 489 16.12 -27.98 9.15
CA LEU A 489 15.83 -28.26 10.54
C LEU A 489 14.78 -29.36 10.68
N ILE A 490 14.99 -30.25 11.63
CA ILE A 490 14.02 -31.26 12.03
C ILE A 490 12.92 -30.60 12.86
N GLN A 491 11.71 -31.13 12.83
CA GLN A 491 10.62 -30.68 13.69
C GLN A 491 11.06 -30.63 15.15
N GLY A 492 10.87 -29.49 15.82
CA GLY A 492 11.32 -29.31 17.20
C GLY A 492 11.49 -27.85 17.60
N ALA A 493 12.09 -27.68 18.79
CA ALA A 493 12.39 -26.35 19.34
C ALA A 493 13.88 -26.05 19.18
N TYR A 494 14.17 -24.78 18.92
CA TYR A 494 15.51 -24.23 18.72
C TYR A 494 15.63 -22.91 19.48
N LEU A 495 16.87 -22.49 19.75
CA LEU A 495 17.19 -21.21 20.37
C LEU A 495 17.89 -20.32 19.36
N ILE A 496 17.38 -19.11 19.17
CA ILE A 496 18.08 -18.03 18.45
C ILE A 496 18.68 -17.09 19.47
N THR A 497 19.96 -16.82 19.31
CA THR A 497 20.71 -15.84 20.10
C THR A 497 21.23 -14.74 19.20
N ILE A 498 21.04 -13.50 19.63
CA ILE A 498 21.58 -12.32 18.98
C ILE A 498 22.65 -11.71 19.87
N LYS A 499 23.78 -11.34 19.29
CA LYS A 499 24.84 -10.55 19.94
C LYS A 499 25.24 -9.40 19.05
N THR A 500 25.20 -8.17 19.58
CA THR A 500 25.56 -6.98 18.81
C THR A 500 26.98 -6.51 19.08
N ASP A 501 27.48 -5.61 18.22
CA ASP A 501 28.73 -4.86 18.39
C ASP A 501 28.78 -4.05 19.70
N THR A 502 27.63 -3.67 20.27
CA THR A 502 27.50 -3.01 21.58
C THR A 502 27.44 -4.00 22.74
N ASN A 503 27.70 -5.31 22.51
CA ASN A 503 27.59 -6.42 23.49
C ASN A 503 26.16 -6.62 24.05
N LYS A 504 25.13 -6.04 23.49
CA LYS A 504 23.75 -6.37 23.83
C LYS A 504 23.41 -7.75 23.28
N THR A 505 22.76 -8.56 24.11
CA THR A 505 22.34 -9.92 23.74
C THR A 505 20.83 -10.09 23.95
N ALA A 506 20.21 -10.86 23.07
CA ALA A 506 18.81 -11.27 23.21
C ALA A 506 18.64 -12.72 22.74
N ASN A 507 17.66 -13.41 23.32
CA ASN A 507 17.38 -14.80 22.99
C ASN A 507 15.89 -15.00 22.74
N ALA A 508 15.56 -15.85 21.76
CA ALA A 508 14.18 -16.23 21.50
C ALA A 508 14.07 -17.69 21.06
N LYS A 509 12.92 -18.29 21.33
CA LYS A 509 12.60 -19.67 20.95
C LYS A 509 12.01 -19.70 19.54
N LEU A 510 12.55 -20.56 18.69
CA LEU A 510 12.03 -20.90 17.37
C LEU A 510 11.41 -22.29 17.43
N ILE A 511 10.21 -22.45 16.88
CA ILE A 511 9.52 -23.74 16.75
C ILE A 511 9.50 -24.11 15.27
N LYS A 512 10.07 -25.26 14.90
CA LYS A 512 9.99 -25.87 13.57
C LYS A 512 8.80 -26.84 13.53
N LYS A 513 7.92 -26.69 12.52
CA LYS A 513 6.82 -27.62 12.23
C LYS A 513 7.31 -28.90 11.59
#